data_1305acbc531b90789e10f4913518572f
#
_entry.id   1305acbc531b90789e10f4913518572f
#
_cell.length_a   1.000
_cell.length_b   1.000
_cell.length_c   1.000
_cell.angle_alpha   90.00
_cell.angle_beta   90.00
_cell.angle_gamma   90.00
#
_symmetry.space_group_name_H-M   'P 1'
#
loop_
_entity.id
_entity.type
_entity.pdbx_description
1 polymer ?
#
loop_
_entity_poly.entity_id
_entity_poly.type
_entity_poly.pdbx_seq_one_letter_code
_entity_poly.pdbx_strand_id
1 'polypeptide(L)'
;MEYLIAAQDVLVAAAADLEGIGSALAAANRAAEAPTTGLLAAGADEVSAAIASLFSGNAQAYQALSAQAAAFHQQFVRALSSAAGSYAAAEAANASPMQAVLDVVNGPTQLLLGRPLIGDGANGGPGQNGGDGGLLYGNGGNGGSSSTPGQPGGRGGAAGLIGNGGAGGAGGPGANGGAGGNGGWLYGNGGLGGNGGAATQIGGNGGNGGHGGNAGLWGNGGAGGAGAAGAAGANGQNPVSHQVTHATDGADGTTGPDGNGTDAGSGSNAVNPGVGGGAGGIGGDGTNLGQTDVSGGAGGAGGNANQDNPPGGNSTGGNGGAGGDGGVGASADVGGAGGFGGSGGRGGLLLGTGGAGGDGGVGGDGGIGAQGGSGGNGGNGGIGADGMANQDGDGGDGGNGGDGGAGGAGGVGGNGGTGGAGGLFGQSGSPGSGAAGGLGGAGGNGGAGGGGGTGFNPGAPGDPGTQGATGANGQHGLNG
;
A
#
# COMPACT_ATOMS: atom_id res chain seq x y z
N MET A 1 -32.03 -20.33 -39.71
CA MET A 1 -30.65 -19.98 -39.99
C MET A 1 -29.99 -19.74 -38.62
N GLU A 2 -29.02 -20.58 -38.29
CA GLU A 2 -28.23 -20.36 -37.09
C GLU A 2 -27.28 -19.19 -37.38
N TYR A 3 -27.37 -18.12 -36.61
CA TYR A 3 -26.43 -17.01 -36.69
C TYR A 3 -25.16 -17.41 -35.92
N LEU A 4 -24.05 -17.60 -36.64
CA LEU A 4 -22.75 -17.76 -36.05
C LEU A 4 -22.25 -16.36 -35.61
N ILE A 5 -22.31 -16.07 -34.30
CA ILE A 5 -21.71 -14.86 -33.74
C ILE A 5 -20.23 -15.19 -33.52
N ALA A 6 -19.34 -14.73 -34.41
CA ALA A 6 -17.93 -14.82 -34.19
C ALA A 6 -17.50 -13.63 -33.31
N ALA A 7 -16.96 -13.91 -32.12
CA ALA A 7 -16.38 -12.90 -31.24
C ALA A 7 -15.03 -12.46 -31.85
N GLN A 8 -15.03 -11.44 -32.71
CA GLN A 8 -13.87 -10.94 -33.43
C GLN A 8 -12.73 -10.56 -32.50
N ASP A 9 -13.05 -9.88 -31.40
CA ASP A 9 -12.05 -9.44 -30.41
C ASP A 9 -11.30 -10.64 -29.80
N VAL A 10 -11.99 -11.76 -29.59
CA VAL A 10 -11.38 -13.00 -29.08
C VAL A 10 -10.44 -13.60 -30.13
N LEU A 11 -10.79 -13.56 -31.42
CA LEU A 11 -9.91 -14.04 -32.50
C LEU A 11 -8.65 -13.18 -32.63
N VAL A 12 -8.77 -11.86 -32.51
CA VAL A 12 -7.63 -10.92 -32.54
C VAL A 12 -6.74 -11.16 -31.32
N ALA A 13 -7.31 -11.27 -30.13
CA ALA A 13 -6.55 -11.57 -28.91
C ALA A 13 -5.84 -12.93 -29.02
N ALA A 14 -6.52 -13.96 -29.48
CA ALA A 14 -5.92 -15.29 -29.66
C ALA A 14 -4.77 -15.27 -30.69
N ALA A 15 -4.88 -14.49 -31.77
CA ALA A 15 -3.79 -14.33 -32.75
C ALA A 15 -2.57 -13.65 -32.12
N ALA A 16 -2.77 -12.62 -31.30
CA ALA A 16 -1.71 -11.92 -30.58
C ALA A 16 -1.02 -12.81 -29.52
N ASP A 17 -1.81 -13.60 -28.78
CA ASP A 17 -1.27 -14.54 -27.80
C ASP A 17 -0.41 -15.62 -28.48
N LEU A 18 -0.89 -16.17 -29.59
CA LEU A 18 -0.15 -17.15 -30.40
C LEU A 18 1.15 -16.54 -30.93
N GLU A 19 1.14 -15.29 -31.43
CA GLU A 19 2.35 -14.60 -31.89
C GLU A 19 3.37 -14.46 -30.74
N GLY A 20 2.90 -14.10 -29.53
CA GLY A 20 3.71 -14.04 -28.32
C GLY A 20 4.36 -15.39 -27.97
N ILE A 21 3.59 -16.48 -28.02
CA ILE A 21 4.10 -17.86 -27.80
C ILE A 21 5.16 -18.22 -28.83
N GLY A 22 4.92 -17.94 -30.11
CA GLY A 22 5.88 -18.19 -31.18
C GLY A 22 7.19 -17.42 -31.00
N SER A 23 7.10 -16.17 -30.60
CA SER A 23 8.26 -15.32 -30.31
C SER A 23 9.08 -15.85 -29.12
N ALA A 24 8.43 -16.23 -28.03
CA ALA A 24 9.08 -16.79 -26.84
C ALA A 24 9.77 -18.13 -27.16
N LEU A 25 9.13 -19.01 -27.93
CA LEU A 25 9.67 -20.29 -28.34
C LEU A 25 10.89 -20.10 -29.26
N ALA A 26 10.82 -19.17 -30.20
CA ALA A 26 11.93 -18.85 -31.10
C ALA A 26 13.15 -18.29 -30.33
N ALA A 27 12.92 -17.48 -29.31
CA ALA A 27 13.98 -16.98 -28.43
C ALA A 27 14.64 -18.11 -27.62
N ALA A 28 13.83 -19.01 -27.04
CA ALA A 28 14.34 -20.16 -26.28
C ALA A 28 15.15 -21.12 -27.16
N ASN A 29 14.66 -21.44 -28.39
CA ASN A 29 15.37 -22.29 -29.35
C ASN A 29 16.70 -21.69 -29.80
N ARG A 30 16.74 -20.36 -30.01
CA ARG A 30 18.00 -19.65 -30.36
C ARG A 30 18.99 -19.67 -29.18
N ALA A 31 18.52 -19.53 -27.96
CA ALA A 31 19.38 -19.60 -26.77
C ALA A 31 19.95 -21.03 -26.54
N ALA A 32 19.18 -22.06 -26.90
CA ALA A 32 19.59 -23.46 -26.76
C ALA A 32 20.49 -23.96 -27.93
N GLU A 33 20.55 -23.27 -29.07
CA GLU A 33 21.22 -23.71 -30.26
C GLU A 33 22.74 -23.98 -30.04
N ALA A 34 23.49 -22.98 -29.62
CA ALA A 34 24.94 -23.09 -29.47
C ALA A 34 25.36 -24.14 -28.40
N PRO A 35 24.79 -24.19 -27.21
CA PRO A 35 25.20 -25.14 -26.18
C PRO A 35 24.81 -26.60 -26.50
N THR A 36 23.82 -26.83 -27.36
CA THR A 36 23.35 -28.19 -27.67
C THR A 36 23.91 -28.75 -28.99
N THR A 37 24.13 -27.89 -30.01
CA THR A 37 24.70 -28.33 -31.30
C THR A 37 26.22 -28.48 -31.29
N GLY A 38 26.92 -27.81 -30.38
CA GLY A 38 28.37 -27.84 -30.20
C GLY A 38 28.82 -28.54 -28.93
N LEU A 39 28.22 -29.66 -28.58
CA LEU A 39 28.54 -30.39 -27.33
C LEU A 39 29.95 -30.95 -27.38
N LEU A 40 30.77 -30.62 -26.37
CA LEU A 40 32.10 -31.17 -26.20
C LEU A 40 32.06 -32.57 -25.55
N ALA A 41 32.96 -33.44 -25.99
CA ALA A 41 33.13 -34.75 -25.38
C ALA A 41 33.53 -34.63 -23.89
N ALA A 42 32.93 -35.42 -23.00
CA ALA A 42 33.19 -35.41 -21.57
C ALA A 42 34.58 -35.93 -21.21
N GLY A 43 35.17 -36.72 -22.06
CA GLY A 43 36.54 -37.29 -21.95
C GLY A 43 37.23 -37.36 -23.32
N ALA A 44 38.55 -37.63 -23.34
CA ALA A 44 39.34 -37.80 -24.52
C ALA A 44 39.31 -39.27 -25.05
N ASP A 45 38.15 -39.90 -25.00
CA ASP A 45 37.93 -41.27 -25.48
C ASP A 45 36.87 -41.36 -26.58
N GLU A 46 36.89 -42.42 -27.36
CA GLU A 46 36.03 -42.63 -28.51
C GLU A 46 34.55 -42.75 -28.16
N VAL A 47 34.22 -43.22 -26.97
CA VAL A 47 32.84 -43.38 -26.49
C VAL A 47 32.26 -42.00 -26.15
N SER A 48 33.00 -41.18 -25.40
CA SER A 48 32.62 -39.80 -25.09
C SER A 48 32.43 -38.93 -26.35
N ALA A 49 33.34 -39.11 -27.34
CA ALA A 49 33.23 -38.40 -28.64
C ALA A 49 32.01 -38.88 -29.43
N ALA A 50 31.72 -40.19 -29.46
CA ALA A 50 30.53 -40.71 -30.15
C ALA A 50 29.23 -40.25 -29.50
N ILE A 51 29.16 -40.18 -28.20
CA ILE A 51 28.01 -39.70 -27.44
C ILE A 51 27.79 -38.20 -27.70
N ALA A 52 28.82 -37.37 -27.65
CA ALA A 52 28.76 -35.95 -27.97
C ALA A 52 28.26 -35.69 -29.40
N SER A 53 28.75 -36.47 -30.37
CA SER A 53 28.33 -36.43 -31.79
C SER A 53 26.84 -36.80 -31.94
N LEU A 54 26.37 -37.85 -31.23
CA LEU A 54 24.96 -38.26 -31.28
C LEU A 54 24.03 -37.14 -30.74
N PHE A 55 24.35 -36.56 -29.59
CA PHE A 55 23.55 -35.47 -29.02
C PHE A 55 23.59 -34.20 -29.91
N SER A 56 24.75 -33.83 -30.43
CA SER A 56 24.87 -32.68 -31.33
C SER A 56 24.08 -32.90 -32.62
N GLY A 57 24.12 -34.13 -33.20
CA GLY A 57 23.32 -34.50 -34.36
C GLY A 57 21.80 -34.44 -34.10
N ASN A 58 21.37 -34.93 -32.92
CA ASN A 58 19.98 -34.83 -32.54
C ASN A 58 19.52 -33.37 -32.32
N ALA A 59 20.38 -32.53 -31.73
CA ALA A 59 20.12 -31.10 -31.58
C ALA A 59 20.00 -30.38 -32.92
N GLN A 60 20.84 -30.71 -33.90
CA GLN A 60 20.73 -30.17 -35.28
C GLN A 60 19.42 -30.59 -35.95
N ALA A 61 19.03 -31.87 -35.83
CA ALA A 61 17.74 -32.35 -36.33
C ALA A 61 16.55 -31.63 -35.68
N TYR A 62 16.61 -31.39 -34.36
CA TYR A 62 15.61 -30.60 -33.65
C TYR A 62 15.54 -29.16 -34.15
N GLN A 63 16.66 -28.48 -34.40
CA GLN A 63 16.67 -27.12 -34.96
C GLN A 63 16.03 -27.06 -36.33
N ALA A 64 16.28 -28.06 -37.20
CA ALA A 64 15.62 -28.12 -38.51
C ALA A 64 14.12 -28.29 -38.41
N LEU A 65 13.62 -29.16 -37.49
CA LEU A 65 12.21 -29.33 -37.21
C LEU A 65 11.57 -28.07 -36.60
N SER A 66 12.27 -27.43 -35.68
CA SER A 66 11.86 -26.18 -35.02
C SER A 66 11.67 -25.04 -36.05
N ALA A 67 12.54 -24.93 -37.05
CA ALA A 67 12.40 -23.97 -38.15
C ALA A 67 11.13 -24.22 -38.98
N GLN A 68 10.81 -25.47 -39.29
CA GLN A 68 9.56 -25.84 -39.99
C GLN A 68 8.33 -25.52 -39.15
N ALA A 69 8.36 -25.85 -37.86
CA ALA A 69 7.29 -25.54 -36.93
C ALA A 69 7.07 -24.01 -36.81
N ALA A 70 8.14 -23.21 -36.77
CA ALA A 70 8.06 -21.75 -36.75
C ALA A 70 7.43 -21.19 -38.03
N ALA A 71 7.78 -21.72 -39.18
CA ALA A 71 7.19 -21.31 -40.46
C ALA A 71 5.67 -21.63 -40.52
N PHE A 72 5.27 -22.82 -40.05
CA PHE A 72 3.88 -23.21 -39.96
C PHE A 72 3.12 -22.30 -38.98
N HIS A 73 3.68 -22.06 -37.82
CA HIS A 73 3.09 -21.20 -36.79
C HIS A 73 2.84 -19.77 -37.31
N GLN A 74 3.81 -19.17 -38.02
CA GLN A 74 3.64 -17.87 -38.64
C GLN A 74 2.52 -17.86 -39.69
N GLN A 75 2.41 -18.92 -40.51
CA GLN A 75 1.34 -19.03 -41.50
C GLN A 75 -0.01 -19.15 -40.83
N PHE A 76 -0.10 -19.92 -39.73
CA PHE A 76 -1.32 -20.10 -38.98
C PHE A 76 -1.79 -18.78 -38.34
N VAL A 77 -0.90 -18.05 -37.68
CA VAL A 77 -1.21 -16.73 -37.08
C VAL A 77 -1.71 -15.73 -38.12
N ARG A 78 -1.05 -15.68 -39.30
CA ARG A 78 -1.50 -14.83 -40.40
C ARG A 78 -2.89 -15.23 -40.94
N ALA A 79 -3.15 -16.53 -41.09
CA ALA A 79 -4.45 -17.01 -41.53
C ALA A 79 -5.55 -16.65 -40.52
N LEU A 80 -5.28 -16.80 -39.22
CA LEU A 80 -6.19 -16.42 -38.14
C LEU A 80 -6.50 -14.91 -38.14
N SER A 81 -5.47 -14.07 -38.26
CA SER A 81 -5.63 -12.62 -38.34
C SER A 81 -6.39 -12.20 -39.61
N SER A 82 -6.15 -12.85 -40.74
CA SER A 82 -6.89 -12.61 -41.98
C SER A 82 -8.36 -13.01 -41.85
N ALA A 83 -8.65 -14.14 -41.21
CA ALA A 83 -10.02 -14.56 -40.92
C ALA A 83 -10.75 -13.52 -40.04
N ALA A 84 -10.12 -13.06 -38.96
CA ALA A 84 -10.67 -12.00 -38.09
C ALA A 84 -10.99 -10.72 -38.90
N GLY A 85 -10.10 -10.30 -39.78
CA GLY A 85 -10.31 -9.15 -40.67
C GLY A 85 -11.47 -9.36 -41.66
N SER A 86 -11.64 -10.59 -42.17
CA SER A 86 -12.75 -10.91 -43.08
C SER A 86 -14.11 -10.84 -42.34
N TYR A 87 -14.17 -11.32 -41.11
CA TYR A 87 -15.39 -11.17 -40.27
C TYR A 87 -15.69 -9.70 -40.00
N ALA A 88 -14.69 -8.89 -39.66
CA ALA A 88 -14.84 -7.44 -39.45
C ALA A 88 -15.43 -6.73 -40.69
N ALA A 89 -14.87 -7.04 -41.86
CA ALA A 89 -15.34 -6.47 -43.10
C ALA A 89 -16.78 -6.88 -43.45
N ALA A 90 -17.13 -8.14 -43.21
CA ALA A 90 -18.49 -8.63 -43.44
C ALA A 90 -19.50 -7.98 -42.46
N GLU A 91 -19.12 -7.81 -41.20
CA GLU A 91 -19.95 -7.15 -40.18
C GLU A 91 -20.13 -5.65 -40.49
N ALA A 92 -19.08 -4.94 -40.91
CA ALA A 92 -19.14 -3.56 -41.34
C ALA A 92 -20.04 -3.40 -42.60
N ALA A 93 -19.98 -4.32 -43.56
CA ALA A 93 -20.83 -4.32 -44.75
C ALA A 93 -22.31 -4.56 -44.40
N ASN A 94 -22.62 -5.36 -43.38
CA ASN A 94 -23.97 -5.60 -42.91
C ASN A 94 -24.51 -4.44 -42.04
N ALA A 95 -23.63 -3.74 -41.29
CA ALA A 95 -24.03 -2.62 -40.45
C ALA A 95 -24.39 -1.35 -41.26
N SER A 96 -23.78 -1.14 -42.38
CA SER A 96 -23.94 0.07 -43.21
C SER A 96 -25.35 0.38 -43.68
N PRO A 97 -26.16 -0.59 -44.21
CA PRO A 97 -27.54 -0.32 -44.61
C PRO A 97 -28.46 -0.05 -43.39
N MET A 98 -28.26 -0.77 -42.29
CA MET A 98 -29.00 -0.55 -41.06
C MET A 98 -28.72 0.84 -40.47
N GLN A 99 -27.46 1.29 -40.50
CA GLN A 99 -27.10 2.60 -40.03
C GLN A 99 -27.78 3.72 -40.83
N ALA A 100 -27.83 3.58 -42.14
CA ALA A 100 -28.53 4.55 -43.01
C ALA A 100 -30.02 4.69 -42.66
N VAL A 101 -30.68 3.58 -42.36
CA VAL A 101 -32.09 3.59 -41.89
C VAL A 101 -32.19 4.25 -40.51
N LEU A 102 -31.28 3.90 -39.59
CA LEU A 102 -31.24 4.52 -38.25
C LEU A 102 -31.01 6.03 -38.32
N ASP A 103 -30.12 6.49 -39.21
CA ASP A 103 -29.82 7.91 -39.38
C ASP A 103 -31.08 8.71 -39.85
N VAL A 104 -31.88 8.12 -40.73
CA VAL A 104 -33.15 8.75 -41.16
C VAL A 104 -34.16 8.77 -40.01
N VAL A 105 -34.28 7.67 -39.24
CA VAL A 105 -35.23 7.57 -38.13
C VAL A 105 -34.82 8.45 -36.94
N ASN A 106 -33.53 8.54 -36.66
CA ASN A 106 -32.99 9.25 -35.51
C ASN A 106 -32.76 10.74 -35.79
N GLY A 107 -32.56 11.14 -37.07
CA GLY A 107 -32.23 12.50 -37.44
C GLY A 107 -33.13 13.57 -36.82
N PRO A 108 -34.46 13.47 -36.93
CA PRO A 108 -35.37 14.46 -36.33
C PRO A 108 -35.27 14.56 -34.81
N THR A 109 -35.19 13.44 -34.09
CA THR A 109 -35.11 13.44 -32.62
C THR A 109 -33.72 13.86 -32.12
N GLN A 110 -32.67 13.53 -32.85
CA GLN A 110 -31.32 13.99 -32.55
C GLN A 110 -31.21 15.50 -32.69
N LEU A 111 -31.80 16.07 -33.76
CA LEU A 111 -31.77 17.52 -34.01
C LEU A 111 -32.59 18.30 -32.99
N LEU A 112 -33.79 17.78 -32.61
CA LEU A 112 -34.73 18.52 -31.74
C LEU A 112 -34.46 18.29 -30.25
N LEU A 113 -34.03 17.09 -29.85
CA LEU A 113 -33.96 16.67 -28.46
C LEU A 113 -32.52 16.24 -28.03
N GLY A 114 -31.57 16.22 -28.97
CA GLY A 114 -30.19 15.80 -28.70
C GLY A 114 -30.03 14.29 -28.38
N ARG A 115 -31.09 13.47 -28.65
CA ARG A 115 -31.10 12.03 -28.40
C ARG A 115 -31.67 11.26 -29.60
N PRO A 116 -31.14 10.06 -29.91
CA PRO A 116 -31.73 9.24 -30.95
C PRO A 116 -33.11 8.72 -30.50
N LEU A 117 -33.97 8.36 -31.45
CA LEU A 117 -35.21 7.65 -31.16
C LEU A 117 -34.95 6.21 -30.83
N ILE A 118 -34.06 5.54 -31.58
CA ILE A 118 -33.66 4.15 -31.46
C ILE A 118 -32.14 4.05 -31.49
N GLY A 119 -31.56 3.35 -30.53
CA GLY A 119 -30.13 3.10 -30.46
C GLY A 119 -29.61 3.13 -29.03
N ASP A 120 -28.54 2.42 -28.79
CA ASP A 120 -27.89 2.41 -27.47
C ASP A 120 -27.06 3.67 -27.26
N GLY A 121 -26.95 4.08 -26.00
CA GLY A 121 -26.04 5.16 -25.59
C GLY A 121 -24.57 4.74 -25.72
N ALA A 122 -23.72 5.68 -26.14
CA ALA A 122 -22.28 5.42 -26.20
C ALA A 122 -21.70 5.18 -24.81
N ASN A 123 -20.74 4.25 -24.69
CA ASN A 123 -20.00 4.07 -23.45
C ASN A 123 -19.12 5.29 -23.18
N GLY A 124 -19.00 5.67 -21.90
CA GLY A 124 -18.11 6.77 -21.48
C GLY A 124 -16.64 6.35 -21.56
N GLY A 125 -15.77 7.31 -21.94
CA GLY A 125 -14.33 7.18 -21.77
C GLY A 125 -13.93 7.15 -20.29
N PRO A 126 -12.65 6.95 -19.95
CA PRO A 126 -12.19 6.85 -18.56
C PRO A 126 -12.72 8.00 -17.67
N GLY A 127 -13.47 7.66 -16.61
CA GLY A 127 -14.10 8.61 -15.69
C GLY A 127 -15.26 9.43 -16.29
N GLN A 128 -15.65 9.19 -17.54
CA GLN A 128 -16.74 9.92 -18.19
C GLN A 128 -18.07 9.16 -18.12
N ASN A 129 -19.17 9.90 -18.15
CA ASN A 129 -20.48 9.31 -18.13
C ASN A 129 -20.79 8.58 -19.44
N GLY A 130 -21.53 7.49 -19.35
CA GLY A 130 -22.16 6.86 -20.51
C GLY A 130 -23.25 7.76 -21.08
N GLY A 131 -23.45 7.68 -22.39
CA GLY A 131 -24.53 8.37 -23.09
C GLY A 131 -25.90 7.73 -22.80
N ASP A 132 -26.95 8.53 -22.86
CA ASP A 132 -28.32 8.03 -22.76
C ASP A 132 -28.72 7.22 -24.00
N GLY A 133 -29.46 6.16 -23.81
CA GLY A 133 -30.08 5.36 -24.90
C GLY A 133 -31.21 6.09 -25.60
N GLY A 134 -31.73 5.50 -26.69
CA GLY A 134 -32.80 6.07 -27.49
C GLY A 134 -34.07 6.33 -26.70
N LEU A 135 -34.83 7.30 -27.16
CA LEU A 135 -36.09 7.71 -26.50
C LEU A 135 -37.12 6.57 -26.46
N LEU A 136 -37.24 5.82 -27.57
CA LEU A 136 -38.19 4.73 -27.69
C LEU A 136 -37.58 3.38 -27.34
N TYR A 137 -36.40 3.10 -27.88
CA TYR A 137 -35.72 1.82 -27.70
C TYR A 137 -34.20 2.03 -27.68
N GLY A 138 -33.53 1.44 -26.66
CA GLY A 138 -32.10 1.42 -26.53
C GLY A 138 -31.64 1.44 -25.08
N ASN A 139 -30.52 0.81 -24.83
CA ASN A 139 -29.91 0.77 -23.51
C ASN A 139 -29.09 2.05 -23.27
N GLY A 140 -28.95 2.46 -22.02
CA GLY A 140 -27.96 3.47 -21.65
C GLY A 140 -26.54 2.92 -21.80
N GLY A 141 -25.59 3.77 -22.23
CA GLY A 141 -24.17 3.45 -22.29
C GLY A 141 -23.57 3.29 -20.89
N ASN A 142 -22.56 2.44 -20.76
CA ASN A 142 -21.85 2.30 -19.49
C ASN A 142 -20.98 3.52 -19.18
N GLY A 143 -20.91 3.91 -17.93
CA GLY A 143 -19.94 4.88 -17.45
C GLY A 143 -18.52 4.34 -17.51
N GLY A 144 -17.55 5.19 -17.86
CA GLY A 144 -16.14 4.80 -17.92
C GLY A 144 -15.53 4.64 -16.53
N SER A 145 -14.79 3.56 -16.32
CA SER A 145 -13.98 3.40 -15.10
C SER A 145 -12.79 4.36 -15.13
N SER A 146 -12.37 4.84 -13.95
CA SER A 146 -11.17 5.69 -13.82
C SER A 146 -10.00 4.89 -13.25
N SER A 147 -8.80 5.16 -13.75
CA SER A 147 -7.54 4.74 -13.13
C SER A 147 -6.79 5.90 -12.46
N THR A 148 -7.30 7.13 -12.61
CA THR A 148 -6.68 8.32 -12.04
C THR A 148 -7.02 8.46 -10.56
N PRO A 149 -6.03 8.62 -9.66
CA PRO A 149 -6.29 8.82 -8.24
C PRO A 149 -7.22 10.01 -7.98
N GLY A 150 -8.22 9.82 -7.11
CA GLY A 150 -9.21 10.85 -6.76
C GLY A 150 -10.29 11.12 -7.81
N GLN A 151 -10.20 10.53 -9.01
CA GLN A 151 -11.20 10.70 -10.05
C GLN A 151 -12.32 9.65 -9.94
N PRO A 152 -13.59 10.05 -9.77
CA PRO A 152 -14.69 9.08 -9.70
C PRO A 152 -14.93 8.38 -11.03
N GLY A 153 -15.56 7.21 -10.96
CA GLY A 153 -16.09 6.52 -12.13
C GLY A 153 -17.25 7.29 -12.76
N GLY A 154 -17.40 7.18 -14.08
CA GLY A 154 -18.49 7.78 -14.82
C GLY A 154 -19.84 7.15 -14.46
N ARG A 155 -20.93 7.91 -14.54
CA ARG A 155 -22.29 7.40 -14.38
C ARG A 155 -22.72 6.60 -15.62
N GLY A 156 -23.51 5.54 -15.42
CA GLY A 156 -24.20 4.91 -16.53
C GLY A 156 -25.29 5.79 -17.12
N GLY A 157 -25.48 5.75 -18.44
CA GLY A 157 -26.55 6.43 -19.15
C GLY A 157 -27.93 5.81 -18.84
N ALA A 158 -28.98 6.62 -18.95
CA ALA A 158 -30.37 6.15 -18.78
C ALA A 158 -30.95 5.62 -20.10
N ALA A 159 -31.80 4.60 -20.04
CA ALA A 159 -32.65 4.22 -21.17
C ALA A 159 -33.84 5.21 -21.32
N GLY A 160 -34.55 5.14 -22.44
CA GLY A 160 -35.79 5.93 -22.64
C GLY A 160 -37.03 5.16 -22.22
N LEU A 161 -37.88 4.72 -23.20
CA LEU A 161 -39.10 3.97 -22.94
C LEU A 161 -38.83 2.49 -22.66
N ILE A 162 -37.99 1.87 -23.49
CA ILE A 162 -37.62 0.44 -23.41
C ILE A 162 -36.12 0.32 -23.54
N GLY A 163 -35.49 -0.32 -22.55
CA GLY A 163 -34.04 -0.58 -22.50
C GLY A 163 -33.53 -0.59 -21.08
N ASN A 164 -32.35 -1.15 -20.86
CA ASN A 164 -31.71 -1.19 -19.57
C ASN A 164 -30.85 0.07 -19.35
N GLY A 165 -30.71 0.50 -18.12
CA GLY A 165 -29.74 1.53 -17.75
C GLY A 165 -28.32 1.00 -17.87
N GLY A 166 -27.37 1.85 -18.26
CA GLY A 166 -25.93 1.56 -18.30
C GLY A 166 -25.36 1.35 -16.90
N ALA A 167 -24.33 0.53 -16.75
CA ALA A 167 -23.61 0.38 -15.52
C ALA A 167 -22.77 1.62 -15.21
N GLY A 168 -22.57 1.95 -13.94
CA GLY A 168 -21.60 2.94 -13.49
C GLY A 168 -20.17 2.41 -13.59
N GLY A 169 -19.20 3.28 -13.91
CA GLY A 169 -17.78 2.97 -13.94
C GLY A 169 -17.19 2.86 -12.54
N ALA A 170 -16.13 2.05 -12.37
CA ALA A 170 -15.37 1.99 -11.14
C ALA A 170 -14.61 3.30 -10.89
N GLY A 171 -14.49 3.70 -9.63
CA GLY A 171 -13.67 4.85 -9.22
C GLY A 171 -12.18 4.55 -9.31
N GLY A 172 -11.38 5.57 -9.62
CA GLY A 172 -9.92 5.52 -9.46
C GLY A 172 -9.52 5.41 -7.98
N PRO A 173 -8.22 5.21 -7.68
CA PRO A 173 -7.74 5.04 -6.32
C PRO A 173 -8.29 6.12 -5.37
N GLY A 174 -8.91 5.69 -4.24
CA GLY A 174 -9.55 6.55 -3.24
C GLY A 174 -10.83 7.27 -3.71
N ALA A 175 -11.32 7.03 -4.91
CA ALA A 175 -12.46 7.75 -5.48
C ALA A 175 -13.72 6.87 -5.57
N ASN A 176 -14.87 7.52 -5.60
CA ASN A 176 -16.17 6.86 -5.63
C ASN A 176 -16.46 6.19 -6.99
N GLY A 177 -17.18 5.08 -6.95
CA GLY A 177 -17.77 4.50 -8.17
C GLY A 177 -18.92 5.36 -8.71
N GLY A 178 -19.13 5.30 -10.03
CA GLY A 178 -20.21 5.95 -10.72
C GLY A 178 -21.57 5.30 -10.42
N ALA A 179 -22.65 6.10 -10.42
CA ALA A 179 -23.99 5.52 -10.29
C ALA A 179 -24.41 4.78 -11.57
N GLY A 180 -25.19 3.72 -11.43
CA GLY A 180 -25.89 3.07 -12.55
C GLY A 180 -26.97 3.95 -13.13
N GLY A 181 -27.19 3.86 -14.44
CA GLY A 181 -28.24 4.56 -15.17
C GLY A 181 -29.63 3.96 -14.89
N ASN A 182 -30.67 4.76 -15.05
CA ASN A 182 -32.03 4.26 -14.91
C ASN A 182 -32.45 3.39 -16.11
N GLY A 183 -33.22 2.33 -15.84
CA GLY A 183 -33.90 1.55 -16.89
C GLY A 183 -35.05 2.32 -17.52
N GLY A 184 -35.57 1.79 -18.65
CA GLY A 184 -36.65 2.39 -19.42
C GLY A 184 -37.93 2.56 -18.61
N TRP A 185 -38.66 3.64 -18.94
CA TRP A 185 -39.89 3.96 -18.20
C TRP A 185 -40.90 2.84 -18.23
N LEU A 186 -41.12 2.18 -19.38
CA LEU A 186 -42.04 1.07 -19.52
C LEU A 186 -41.41 -0.26 -19.14
N TYR A 187 -40.24 -0.56 -19.70
CA TYR A 187 -39.56 -1.86 -19.52
C TYR A 187 -38.04 -1.68 -19.54
N GLY A 188 -37.39 -2.24 -18.53
CA GLY A 188 -35.93 -2.31 -18.46
C GLY A 188 -35.39 -2.27 -17.02
N ASN A 189 -34.27 -2.90 -16.83
CA ASN A 189 -33.62 -2.94 -15.53
C ASN A 189 -32.78 -1.66 -15.31
N GLY A 190 -32.63 -1.25 -14.06
CA GLY A 190 -31.65 -0.26 -13.68
C GLY A 190 -30.22 -0.80 -13.84
N GLY A 191 -29.28 0.05 -14.22
CA GLY A 191 -27.86 -0.28 -14.32
C GLY A 191 -27.22 -0.50 -12.96
N LEU A 192 -26.15 -1.29 -12.92
CA LEU A 192 -25.36 -1.54 -11.70
C LEU A 192 -24.60 -0.27 -11.29
N GLY A 193 -24.43 -0.03 -10.00
CA GLY A 193 -23.47 0.97 -9.50
C GLY A 193 -22.03 0.47 -9.67
N GLY A 194 -21.10 1.39 -9.96
CA GLY A 194 -19.67 1.09 -10.04
C GLY A 194 -19.04 0.91 -8.65
N ASN A 195 -18.02 0.11 -8.54
CA ASN A 195 -17.29 -0.04 -7.28
C ASN A 195 -16.44 1.19 -6.96
N GLY A 196 -16.23 1.48 -5.68
CA GLY A 196 -15.24 2.46 -5.23
C GLY A 196 -13.82 2.01 -5.56
N GLY A 197 -12.87 2.95 -5.60
CA GLY A 197 -11.44 2.67 -5.77
C GLY A 197 -10.73 2.53 -4.43
N ALA A 198 -9.88 1.51 -4.27
CA ALA A 198 -9.09 1.33 -3.05
C ALA A 198 -8.11 2.51 -2.87
N ALA A 199 -7.89 2.89 -1.61
CA ALA A 199 -6.90 3.93 -1.32
C ALA A 199 -5.48 3.43 -1.60
N THR A 200 -4.67 4.28 -2.23
CA THR A 200 -3.25 4.01 -2.48
C THR A 200 -2.32 4.94 -1.71
N GLN A 201 -2.87 6.04 -1.17
CA GLN A 201 -2.12 6.94 -0.29
C GLN A 201 -2.20 6.44 1.14
N ILE A 202 -1.08 6.49 1.85
CA ILE A 202 -0.96 6.09 3.26
C ILE A 202 -2.03 6.82 4.08
N GLY A 203 -2.78 6.08 4.92
CA GLY A 203 -3.89 6.62 5.72
C GLY A 203 -5.10 7.10 4.90
N GLY A 204 -5.08 6.95 3.57
CA GLY A 204 -6.17 7.39 2.70
C GLY A 204 -7.42 6.52 2.83
N ASN A 205 -8.59 7.14 2.64
CA ASN A 205 -9.87 6.45 2.69
C ASN A 205 -10.19 5.73 1.37
N GLY A 206 -10.84 4.57 1.45
CA GLY A 206 -11.42 3.88 0.30
C GLY A 206 -12.59 4.67 -0.30
N GLY A 207 -12.75 4.60 -1.63
CA GLY A 207 -13.88 5.21 -2.33
C GLY A 207 -15.21 4.48 -2.05
N ASN A 208 -16.30 5.22 -2.05
CA ASN A 208 -17.64 4.64 -1.88
C ASN A 208 -18.10 3.95 -3.17
N GLY A 209 -18.92 2.91 -3.04
CA GLY A 209 -19.64 2.31 -4.16
C GLY A 209 -20.70 3.25 -4.73
N GLY A 210 -20.92 3.21 -6.05
CA GLY A 210 -21.98 3.95 -6.74
C GLY A 210 -23.36 3.34 -6.46
N HIS A 211 -24.41 4.14 -6.50
CA HIS A 211 -25.79 3.67 -6.38
C HIS A 211 -26.21 2.88 -7.61
N GLY A 212 -27.03 1.85 -7.43
CA GLY A 212 -27.72 1.19 -8.53
C GLY A 212 -28.80 2.07 -9.15
N GLY A 213 -29.05 1.93 -10.47
CA GLY A 213 -30.10 2.64 -11.19
C GLY A 213 -31.50 2.05 -10.89
N ASN A 214 -32.51 2.89 -11.03
CA ASN A 214 -33.91 2.48 -10.83
C ASN A 214 -34.51 1.86 -12.12
N ALA A 215 -35.43 0.92 -12.00
CA ALA A 215 -36.32 0.53 -13.09
C ALA A 215 -37.55 1.45 -13.15
N GLY A 216 -38.24 1.48 -14.31
CA GLY A 216 -39.47 2.24 -14.50
C GLY A 216 -40.71 1.50 -14.03
N LEU A 217 -41.58 1.06 -14.97
CA LEU A 217 -42.81 0.33 -14.65
C LEU A 217 -42.53 -1.17 -14.43
N TRP A 218 -41.77 -1.79 -15.32
CA TRP A 218 -41.35 -3.21 -15.27
C TRP A 218 -39.84 -3.33 -15.39
N GLY A 219 -39.20 -4.12 -14.51
CA GLY A 219 -37.80 -4.41 -14.49
C GLY A 219 -37.22 -4.36 -13.08
N ASN A 220 -36.04 -4.89 -12.90
CA ASN A 220 -35.37 -4.93 -11.61
C ASN A 220 -34.50 -3.67 -11.40
N GLY A 221 -34.39 -3.20 -10.18
CA GLY A 221 -33.40 -2.20 -9.80
C GLY A 221 -31.99 -2.74 -9.94
N GLY A 222 -31.05 -1.91 -10.30
CA GLY A 222 -29.62 -2.24 -10.34
C GLY A 222 -29.04 -2.41 -8.94
N ALA A 223 -28.10 -3.33 -8.75
CA ALA A 223 -27.37 -3.42 -7.48
C ALA A 223 -26.45 -2.20 -7.26
N GLY A 224 -26.24 -1.80 -6.02
CA GLY A 224 -25.21 -0.84 -5.63
C GLY A 224 -23.81 -1.43 -5.79
N GLY A 225 -22.83 -0.59 -6.09
CA GLY A 225 -21.41 -0.95 -6.12
C GLY A 225 -20.83 -1.16 -4.73
N ALA A 226 -19.79 -1.97 -4.61
CA ALA A 226 -19.07 -2.14 -3.34
C ALA A 226 -18.21 -0.92 -3.01
N GLY A 227 -18.10 -0.59 -1.71
CA GLY A 227 -17.10 0.32 -1.21
C GLY A 227 -15.70 -0.33 -1.26
N ALA A 228 -14.67 0.48 -1.29
CA ALA A 228 -13.29 0.01 -1.40
C ALA A 228 -12.51 0.12 -0.08
N ALA A 229 -11.40 -0.60 0.02
CA ALA A 229 -10.56 -0.60 1.20
C ALA A 229 -9.85 0.74 1.44
N GLY A 230 -9.73 1.13 2.72
CA GLY A 230 -8.80 2.16 3.17
C GLY A 230 -7.35 1.66 3.17
N ALA A 231 -6.41 2.59 3.09
CA ALA A 231 -4.98 2.25 3.16
C ALA A 231 -4.47 2.24 4.59
N ALA A 232 -3.38 1.49 4.84
CA ALA A 232 -2.73 1.48 6.14
C ALA A 232 -2.14 2.86 6.50
N GLY A 233 -2.08 3.16 7.80
CA GLY A 233 -1.42 4.34 8.34
C GLY A 233 0.10 4.27 8.22
N ALA A 234 0.77 5.43 8.23
CA ALA A 234 2.21 5.48 8.24
C ALA A 234 2.77 4.95 9.57
N ASN A 235 3.88 4.24 9.49
CA ASN A 235 4.64 3.89 10.67
C ASN A 235 5.25 5.15 11.29
N GLY A 236 5.34 5.20 12.63
CA GLY A 236 6.08 6.22 13.32
C GLY A 236 7.53 6.20 12.88
N GLN A 237 8.08 7.36 12.54
CA GLN A 237 9.48 7.50 12.17
C GLN A 237 10.14 8.54 13.06
N ASN A 238 11.19 8.12 13.75
CA ASN A 238 11.99 9.06 14.47
C ASN A 238 12.67 10.01 13.49
N PRO A 239 12.78 11.33 13.82
CA PRO A 239 13.51 12.25 12.98
C PRO A 239 14.95 11.77 12.76
N VAL A 240 15.36 11.58 11.51
CA VAL A 240 16.77 11.41 11.16
C VAL A 240 17.43 12.78 11.24
N SER A 241 17.89 13.16 12.43
CA SER A 241 18.72 14.35 12.54
C SER A 241 20.11 14.01 12.04
N HIS A 242 20.51 14.62 10.94
CA HIS A 242 21.89 14.50 10.43
C HIS A 242 22.94 15.16 11.34
N GLN A 243 22.54 15.74 12.48
CA GLN A 243 23.43 16.54 13.32
C GLN A 243 23.52 16.14 14.79
N VAL A 244 22.56 15.41 15.35
CA VAL A 244 22.61 15.00 16.77
C VAL A 244 21.95 13.64 16.93
N THR A 245 22.73 12.59 17.09
CA THR A 245 22.26 11.22 17.38
C THR A 245 22.01 10.99 18.86
N HIS A 246 22.48 11.88 19.72
CA HIS A 246 22.30 11.85 21.17
C HIS A 246 22.17 13.29 21.71
N ALA A 247 21.62 13.45 22.91
CA ALA A 247 21.54 14.73 23.59
C ALA A 247 22.96 15.17 24.08
N THR A 248 23.09 16.39 24.53
CA THR A 248 24.38 16.95 24.93
C THR A 248 24.96 16.21 26.13
N ASP A 249 26.22 15.84 26.03
CA ASP A 249 26.98 15.21 27.11
C ASP A 249 27.16 16.17 28.30
N GLY A 250 27.31 15.61 29.50
CA GLY A 250 27.62 16.38 30.70
C GLY A 250 29.07 16.93 30.67
N ALA A 251 29.29 18.02 31.35
CA ALA A 251 30.65 18.59 31.46
C ALA A 251 31.54 17.73 32.37
N ASP A 252 32.80 17.59 31.98
CA ASP A 252 33.79 16.87 32.79
C ASP A 252 34.10 17.60 34.10
N GLY A 253 34.40 16.88 35.17
CA GLY A 253 34.97 17.42 36.39
C GLY A 253 36.42 17.84 36.18
N THR A 254 36.93 18.70 37.02
CA THR A 254 38.32 19.22 36.96
C THR A 254 39.03 18.95 38.27
N THR A 255 40.36 19.05 38.31
CA THR A 255 41.10 19.05 39.56
C THR A 255 40.92 20.40 40.23
N GLY A 256 40.38 20.41 41.46
CA GLY A 256 40.20 21.62 42.25
C GLY A 256 41.55 22.16 42.81
N PRO A 257 41.53 23.40 43.32
CA PRO A 257 42.76 24.07 43.84
C PRO A 257 43.26 23.37 45.10
N ASP A 258 42.49 22.53 45.74
CA ASP A 258 42.84 21.73 46.92
C ASP A 258 43.42 20.34 46.57
N GLY A 259 43.59 20.08 45.27
CA GLY A 259 44.08 18.80 44.74
C GLY A 259 43.01 17.72 44.66
N ASN A 260 41.77 17.97 45.09
CA ASN A 260 40.67 17.05 44.94
C ASN A 260 40.05 17.15 43.52
N GLY A 261 39.55 16.06 43.00
CA GLY A 261 38.73 16.09 41.78
C GLY A 261 37.34 16.67 42.07
N THR A 262 36.82 17.48 41.16
CA THR A 262 35.44 17.96 41.22
C THR A 262 34.49 16.97 40.56
N ASP A 263 33.21 16.95 41.00
CA ASP A 263 32.19 16.13 40.37
C ASP A 263 31.96 16.59 38.92
N ALA A 264 31.63 15.61 38.07
CA ALA A 264 31.23 15.86 36.70
C ALA A 264 29.75 16.27 36.62
N GLY A 265 29.40 16.99 35.54
CA GLY A 265 28.02 17.31 35.22
C GLY A 265 27.23 16.12 34.67
N SER A 266 25.93 16.11 34.90
CA SER A 266 25.06 15.12 34.30
C SER A 266 24.84 15.35 32.80
N GLY A 267 24.63 14.29 32.03
CA GLY A 267 24.19 14.37 30.64
C GLY A 267 22.79 14.93 30.51
N SER A 268 22.45 15.47 29.35
CA SER A 268 21.14 16.01 29.05
C SER A 268 20.17 14.91 28.64
N ASN A 269 18.89 15.06 29.03
CA ASN A 269 17.82 14.19 28.54
C ASN A 269 17.52 14.47 27.06
N ALA A 270 17.15 13.44 26.29
CA ALA A 270 16.70 13.61 24.94
C ALA A 270 15.29 14.22 24.91
N VAL A 271 15.10 15.29 24.14
CA VAL A 271 13.81 15.98 23.98
C VAL A 271 13.12 15.65 22.66
N ASN A 272 13.83 15.07 21.70
CA ASN A 272 13.28 14.67 20.40
C ASN A 272 12.98 13.17 20.37
N PRO A 273 11.93 12.74 19.69
CA PRO A 273 11.58 11.33 19.56
C PRO A 273 12.74 10.49 19.01
N GLY A 274 13.03 9.37 19.66
CA GLY A 274 14.04 8.41 19.21
C GLY A 274 15.51 8.85 19.32
N VAL A 275 15.79 10.00 19.92
CA VAL A 275 17.15 10.45 20.19
C VAL A 275 17.65 9.86 21.50
N GLY A 276 18.93 9.46 21.57
CA GLY A 276 19.56 8.98 22.81
C GLY A 276 19.74 10.11 23.82
N GLY A 277 19.75 9.80 25.12
CA GLY A 277 20.07 10.76 26.18
C GLY A 277 21.53 11.20 26.10
N GLY A 278 21.85 12.39 26.61
CA GLY A 278 23.20 12.91 26.67
C GLY A 278 24.09 12.19 27.71
N ALA A 279 25.39 12.08 27.45
CA ALA A 279 26.37 11.61 28.43
C ALA A 279 26.51 12.58 29.61
N GLY A 280 26.74 12.07 30.80
CA GLY A 280 27.31 12.92 31.89
C GLY A 280 28.74 13.37 31.51
N GLY A 281 29.16 14.55 31.95
CA GLY A 281 30.50 15.05 31.67
C GLY A 281 31.58 14.11 32.24
N ILE A 282 32.73 14.03 31.61
CA ILE A 282 33.89 13.33 32.14
C ILE A 282 34.47 14.12 33.29
N GLY A 283 34.72 13.50 34.44
CA GLY A 283 35.47 14.17 35.53
C GLY A 283 36.85 14.58 35.05
N GLY A 284 37.26 15.82 35.36
CA GLY A 284 38.54 16.34 34.89
C GLY A 284 39.72 15.49 35.33
N ASP A 285 40.55 15.10 34.38
CA ASP A 285 41.84 14.53 34.66
C ASP A 285 42.76 15.58 35.27
N GLY A 286 43.55 15.19 36.26
CA GLY A 286 44.65 16.01 36.79
C GLY A 286 45.67 16.39 35.74
N THR A 287 45.70 15.87 34.58
CA THR A 287 46.30 16.27 33.31
C THR A 287 46.09 15.24 32.23
N ASN A 288 45.37 15.58 31.21
CA ASN A 288 45.51 15.25 29.79
C ASN A 288 44.32 14.63 29.03
N LEU A 289 44.11 15.20 27.86
CA LEU A 289 43.04 15.15 26.90
C LEU A 289 43.05 13.88 26.02
N GLY A 290 41.91 13.45 25.56
CA GLY A 290 41.79 12.55 24.42
C GLY A 290 40.40 11.97 24.20
N GLN A 291 39.88 12.18 23.03
CA GLN A 291 38.52 12.01 22.50
C GLN A 291 38.08 10.61 22.10
N THR A 292 36.78 10.50 21.90
CA THR A 292 35.89 9.87 20.87
C THR A 292 35.12 8.64 21.35
N ASP A 293 33.91 8.35 20.98
CA ASP A 293 32.96 8.50 19.91
C ASP A 293 31.65 7.76 20.27
N VAL A 294 30.60 8.38 20.01
CA VAL A 294 29.24 8.03 19.61
C VAL A 294 28.58 6.74 20.11
N SER A 295 27.73 6.87 21.10
CA SER A 295 26.36 6.37 21.31
C SER A 295 25.89 6.80 22.68
N GLY A 296 24.65 7.31 22.86
CA GLY A 296 24.06 7.81 24.11
C GLY A 296 25.06 8.45 25.07
N GLY A 297 24.94 9.72 25.35
CA GLY A 297 25.95 10.45 26.10
C GLY A 297 26.35 9.81 27.44
N ALA A 298 27.59 9.46 27.63
CA ALA A 298 28.11 8.98 28.90
C ALA A 298 28.07 10.06 29.97
N GLY A 299 27.82 9.74 31.23
CA GLY A 299 28.03 10.64 32.35
C GLY A 299 29.50 11.05 32.42
N GLY A 300 29.78 12.29 32.73
CA GLY A 300 31.16 12.76 32.86
C GLY A 300 31.92 12.02 33.95
N ALA A 301 33.18 11.70 33.70
CA ALA A 301 34.03 11.10 34.71
C ALA A 301 34.38 12.12 35.79
N GLY A 302 34.44 11.69 37.04
CA GLY A 302 34.91 12.53 38.16
C GLY A 302 36.38 12.94 37.94
N GLY A 303 36.75 14.15 38.37
CA GLY A 303 38.14 14.65 38.30
C GLY A 303 39.09 13.84 39.15
N ASN A 304 40.29 13.54 38.62
CA ASN A 304 41.32 12.86 39.37
C ASN A 304 41.92 13.80 40.44
N ALA A 305 42.28 13.24 41.61
CA ALA A 305 43.05 13.93 42.60
C ALA A 305 44.53 14.15 42.17
N ASN A 306 45.13 15.29 42.58
CA ASN A 306 46.51 15.57 42.23
C ASN A 306 47.45 14.77 43.11
N GLN A 307 48.35 13.97 42.52
CA GLN A 307 49.37 13.18 43.22
C GLN A 307 50.53 14.00 43.80
N ASP A 308 50.64 15.33 43.48
CA ASP A 308 51.75 16.19 43.92
C ASP A 308 51.48 16.88 45.26
N ASN A 309 50.47 16.50 46.01
CA ASN A 309 50.19 17.03 47.33
C ASN A 309 51.19 16.48 48.39
N PRO A 310 51.65 17.27 49.38
CA PRO A 310 52.69 16.80 50.30
C PRO A 310 52.28 15.50 51.01
N PRO A 311 53.24 14.63 51.34
CA PRO A 311 52.98 13.28 51.82
C PRO A 311 52.11 13.32 53.10
N GLY A 312 50.88 12.77 53.01
CA GLY A 312 49.91 12.65 54.12
C GLY A 312 48.58 13.35 53.91
N GLY A 313 48.32 13.97 52.78
CA GLY A 313 47.02 14.54 52.42
C GLY A 313 46.14 13.51 51.67
N ASN A 314 44.98 13.17 52.19
CA ASN A 314 43.99 12.37 51.51
C ASN A 314 43.28 13.23 50.47
N SER A 315 43.60 13.10 49.17
CA SER A 315 42.87 13.71 48.08
C SER A 315 41.97 12.71 47.41
N THR A 316 40.69 13.01 47.30
CA THR A 316 39.64 12.14 46.73
C THR A 316 39.34 12.48 45.27
N GLY A 317 39.06 11.47 44.44
CA GLY A 317 38.53 11.65 43.08
C GLY A 317 37.11 12.22 43.11
N GLY A 318 36.69 12.96 42.11
CA GLY A 318 35.34 13.45 41.92
C GLY A 318 34.41 12.33 41.45
N ASN A 319 33.10 12.45 41.67
CA ASN A 319 32.09 11.48 41.19
C ASN A 319 31.84 11.65 39.71
N GLY A 320 31.51 10.55 39.03
CA GLY A 320 30.99 10.56 37.63
C GLY A 320 29.59 11.16 37.55
N GLY A 321 29.26 11.82 36.47
CA GLY A 321 27.93 12.34 36.19
C GLY A 321 26.96 11.24 35.76
N ALA A 322 25.69 11.42 36.01
CA ALA A 322 24.65 10.50 35.51
C ALA A 322 24.44 10.65 33.99
N GLY A 323 24.09 9.55 33.33
CA GLY A 323 23.69 9.58 31.93
C GLY A 323 22.31 10.20 31.77
N GLY A 324 22.03 10.80 30.62
CA GLY A 324 20.70 11.35 30.30
C GLY A 324 19.71 10.29 29.82
N ASP A 325 18.44 10.53 30.00
CA ASP A 325 17.36 9.64 29.55
C ASP A 325 17.17 9.70 28.03
N GLY A 326 16.79 8.55 27.42
CA GLY A 326 16.45 8.44 26.00
C GLY A 326 15.11 9.09 25.66
N GLY A 327 14.98 9.61 24.45
CA GLY A 327 13.72 10.22 23.96
C GLY A 327 12.67 9.19 23.58
N VAL A 328 11.39 9.55 23.73
CA VAL A 328 10.25 8.71 23.36
C VAL A 328 10.21 8.53 21.83
N GLY A 329 9.87 7.32 21.35
CA GLY A 329 9.70 7.04 19.93
C GLY A 329 8.50 7.76 19.32
N ALA A 330 8.56 8.10 18.02
CA ALA A 330 7.46 8.75 17.32
C ALA A 330 6.25 7.83 17.20
N SER A 331 5.05 8.37 17.41
CA SER A 331 3.79 7.64 17.21
C SER A 331 3.47 7.45 15.74
N ALA A 332 2.73 6.40 15.42
CA ALA A 332 2.29 6.09 14.06
C ALA A 332 0.93 6.73 13.73
N ASP A 333 0.63 6.82 12.42
CA ASP A 333 -0.63 7.34 11.93
C ASP A 333 -1.75 6.30 11.93
N VAL A 334 -2.98 6.78 11.91
CA VAL A 334 -4.18 5.95 11.82
C VAL A 334 -4.37 5.38 10.40
N GLY A 335 -4.99 4.20 10.30
CA GLY A 335 -5.42 3.63 9.02
C GLY A 335 -6.61 4.37 8.43
N GLY A 336 -6.70 4.40 7.09
CA GLY A 336 -7.82 5.01 6.38
C GLY A 336 -9.13 4.23 6.54
N ALA A 337 -10.27 4.92 6.51
CA ALA A 337 -11.57 4.29 6.55
C ALA A 337 -11.89 3.52 5.27
N GLY A 338 -12.63 2.42 5.37
CA GLY A 338 -13.24 1.73 4.23
C GLY A 338 -14.38 2.56 3.61
N GLY A 339 -14.55 2.49 2.30
CA GLY A 339 -15.64 3.17 1.59
C GLY A 339 -17.00 2.51 1.88
N PHE A 340 -18.08 3.27 1.83
CA PHE A 340 -19.44 2.76 1.98
C PHE A 340 -19.90 2.01 0.72
N GLY A 341 -20.71 0.96 0.88
CA GLY A 341 -21.42 0.34 -0.23
C GLY A 341 -22.51 1.25 -0.81
N GLY A 342 -22.70 1.22 -2.13
CA GLY A 342 -23.78 1.96 -2.79
C GLY A 342 -25.15 1.35 -2.51
N SER A 343 -26.22 2.17 -2.45
CA SER A 343 -27.58 1.65 -2.32
C SER A 343 -28.02 0.94 -3.60
N GLY A 344 -28.85 -0.10 -3.48
CA GLY A 344 -29.57 -0.70 -4.59
C GLY A 344 -30.63 0.23 -5.17
N GLY A 345 -30.85 0.14 -6.49
CA GLY A 345 -31.91 0.87 -7.18
C GLY A 345 -33.29 0.26 -6.91
N ARG A 346 -34.36 1.05 -7.11
CA ARG A 346 -35.74 0.60 -6.97
C ARG A 346 -36.12 -0.35 -8.11
N GLY A 347 -36.84 -1.42 -7.79
CA GLY A 347 -37.53 -2.24 -8.77
C GLY A 347 -38.66 -1.49 -9.47
N GLY A 348 -39.11 -2.00 -10.62
CA GLY A 348 -40.21 -1.44 -11.40
C GLY A 348 -41.47 -1.29 -10.56
N LEU A 349 -42.22 -0.21 -10.78
CA LEU A 349 -43.38 0.16 -9.95
C LEU A 349 -44.43 -0.95 -9.86
N LEU A 350 -44.70 -1.64 -10.95
CA LEU A 350 -45.68 -2.74 -10.99
C LEU A 350 -45.01 -4.08 -10.69
N LEU A 351 -43.95 -4.42 -11.41
CA LEU A 351 -43.26 -5.71 -11.35
C LEU A 351 -41.74 -5.51 -11.42
N GLY A 352 -41.02 -5.94 -10.40
CA GLY A 352 -39.59 -5.91 -10.34
C GLY A 352 -39.03 -5.96 -8.92
N THR A 353 -37.92 -6.62 -8.73
CA THR A 353 -37.22 -6.64 -7.46
C THR A 353 -36.36 -5.40 -7.30
N GLY A 354 -36.21 -4.91 -6.08
CA GLY A 354 -35.19 -3.92 -5.76
C GLY A 354 -33.78 -4.49 -5.97
N GLY A 355 -32.84 -3.66 -6.36
CA GLY A 355 -31.41 -4.03 -6.43
C GLY A 355 -30.84 -4.26 -5.05
N ALA A 356 -29.88 -5.18 -4.90
CA ALA A 356 -29.12 -5.35 -3.68
C ALA A 356 -28.26 -4.10 -3.36
N GLY A 357 -28.05 -3.80 -2.08
CA GLY A 357 -27.04 -2.86 -1.64
C GLY A 357 -25.64 -3.42 -1.87
N GLY A 358 -24.66 -2.58 -2.14
CA GLY A 358 -23.25 -2.96 -2.22
C GLY A 358 -22.64 -3.18 -0.84
N ASP A 359 -21.65 -4.04 -0.71
CA ASP A 359 -20.90 -4.24 0.54
C ASP A 359 -20.00 -3.04 0.85
N GLY A 360 -19.71 -2.79 2.13
CA GLY A 360 -18.71 -1.82 2.59
C GLY A 360 -17.28 -2.28 2.28
N GLY A 361 -16.35 -1.36 2.21
CA GLY A 361 -14.91 -1.64 2.12
C GLY A 361 -14.27 -1.81 3.49
N VAL A 362 -13.23 -2.62 3.59
CA VAL A 362 -12.47 -2.81 4.86
C VAL A 362 -11.71 -1.55 5.24
N GLY A 363 -11.53 -1.29 6.54
CA GLY A 363 -10.65 -0.23 7.05
C GLY A 363 -9.18 -0.61 6.86
N GLY A 364 -8.32 0.37 6.68
CA GLY A 364 -6.86 0.19 6.65
C GLY A 364 -6.29 -0.05 8.05
N ASP A 365 -5.21 -0.81 8.15
CA ASP A 365 -4.53 -1.05 9.42
C ASP A 365 -3.81 0.23 9.92
N GLY A 366 -3.66 0.39 11.22
CA GLY A 366 -2.83 1.44 11.83
C GLY A 366 -1.34 1.18 11.62
N GLY A 367 -0.54 2.25 11.53
CA GLY A 367 0.91 2.13 11.42
C GLY A 367 1.57 1.66 12.72
N ILE A 368 2.82 1.18 12.66
CA ILE A 368 3.59 0.72 13.82
C ILE A 368 4.36 1.90 14.42
N GLY A 369 4.34 2.07 15.75
CA GLY A 369 5.11 3.11 16.46
C GLY A 369 6.62 2.93 16.33
N ALA A 370 7.38 4.02 16.37
CA ALA A 370 8.84 3.98 16.31
C ALA A 370 9.45 3.54 17.65
N GLN A 371 10.69 3.04 17.61
CA GLN A 371 11.45 2.68 18.80
C GLN A 371 11.86 3.91 19.61
N GLY A 372 11.89 3.82 20.94
CA GLY A 372 12.45 4.82 21.84
C GLY A 372 13.98 4.92 21.76
N GLY A 373 14.53 6.06 22.07
CA GLY A 373 15.96 6.29 22.15
C GLY A 373 16.62 5.57 23.34
N SER A 374 17.89 5.18 23.22
CA SER A 374 18.64 4.60 24.33
C SER A 374 19.02 5.67 25.36
N GLY A 375 19.09 5.28 26.63
CA GLY A 375 19.67 6.10 27.70
C GLY A 375 21.17 6.27 27.54
N GLY A 376 21.72 7.38 28.03
CA GLY A 376 23.16 7.66 28.09
C GLY A 376 23.84 6.86 29.20
N ASN A 377 25.10 6.50 29.02
CA ASN A 377 25.89 5.84 30.06
C ASN A 377 26.27 6.81 31.19
N GLY A 378 26.34 6.30 32.42
CA GLY A 378 26.94 7.04 33.53
C GLY A 378 28.45 7.26 33.36
N GLY A 379 28.98 8.36 33.84
CA GLY A 379 30.38 8.68 33.82
C GLY A 379 31.19 7.91 34.86
N ASN A 380 32.47 7.71 34.61
CA ASN A 380 33.35 7.05 35.57
C ASN A 380 33.75 7.97 36.71
N GLY A 381 33.92 7.48 37.92
CA GLY A 381 34.54 8.20 39.02
C GLY A 381 36.00 8.49 38.77
N GLY A 382 36.47 9.63 39.26
CA GLY A 382 37.89 10.02 39.19
C GLY A 382 38.77 9.20 40.14
N ILE A 383 40.09 9.11 39.85
CA ILE A 383 41.05 8.34 40.63
C ILE A 383 41.54 9.18 41.82
N GLY A 384 41.62 8.58 43.01
CA GLY A 384 42.21 9.18 44.19
C GLY A 384 43.75 9.27 44.12
N ALA A 385 44.37 10.15 44.93
CA ALA A 385 45.82 10.47 44.83
C ALA A 385 46.75 9.26 45.06
N ASP A 386 46.39 8.30 45.91
CA ASP A 386 47.25 7.17 46.26
C ASP A 386 46.92 5.88 45.51
N GLY A 387 46.02 5.92 44.52
CA GLY A 387 45.55 4.75 43.78
C GLY A 387 44.85 3.72 44.68
N MET A 388 44.37 4.12 45.86
CA MET A 388 43.55 3.27 46.73
C MET A 388 42.10 3.39 46.33
N ALA A 389 41.45 2.25 46.02
CA ALA A 389 40.07 2.24 45.53
C ALA A 389 39.06 2.95 46.43
N ASN A 390 39.35 3.12 47.72
CA ASN A 390 38.47 3.84 48.69
C ASN A 390 38.64 5.38 48.64
N GLN A 391 39.45 5.93 47.76
CA GLN A 391 39.63 7.37 47.49
C GLN A 391 39.19 7.73 46.08
N ASP A 392 38.83 6.73 45.25
CA ASP A 392 38.24 6.97 43.93
C ASP A 392 36.80 7.53 44.08
N GLY A 393 36.37 8.35 43.14
CA GLY A 393 35.00 8.84 43.06
C GLY A 393 34.03 7.73 42.65
N ASP A 394 32.77 7.90 42.99
CA ASP A 394 31.70 6.98 42.58
C ASP A 394 31.39 7.11 41.10
N GLY A 395 31.01 5.99 40.44
CA GLY A 395 30.49 6.00 39.10
C GLY A 395 29.09 6.63 39.03
N GLY A 396 28.79 7.36 37.98
CA GLY A 396 27.43 7.89 37.72
C GLY A 396 26.46 6.83 37.24
N ASP A 397 25.18 6.96 37.56
CA ASP A 397 24.12 6.07 37.10
C ASP A 397 23.90 6.22 35.57
N GLY A 398 23.49 5.15 34.90
CA GLY A 398 23.02 5.18 33.51
C GLY A 398 21.65 5.84 33.40
N GLY A 399 21.40 6.56 32.30
CA GLY A 399 20.08 7.10 31.98
C GLY A 399 19.09 6.01 31.53
N ASN A 400 17.81 6.22 31.77
CA ASN A 400 16.76 5.28 31.33
C ASN A 400 16.55 5.30 29.81
N GLY A 401 16.16 4.19 29.22
CA GLY A 401 15.68 4.13 27.83
C GLY A 401 14.36 4.89 27.67
N GLY A 402 14.18 5.54 26.53
CA GLY A 402 12.91 6.18 26.17
C GLY A 402 11.82 5.16 25.81
N ASP A 403 10.58 5.47 26.09
CA ASP A 403 9.45 4.64 25.72
C ASP A 403 9.29 4.53 24.20
N GLY A 404 8.74 3.41 23.70
CA GLY A 404 8.33 3.26 22.31
C GLY A 404 7.15 4.14 21.94
N GLY A 405 7.09 4.60 20.69
CA GLY A 405 5.95 5.36 20.15
C GLY A 405 4.68 4.51 20.10
N ALA A 406 3.53 5.13 20.25
CA ALA A 406 2.24 4.44 20.13
C ALA A 406 1.96 3.96 18.70
N GLY A 407 1.35 2.81 18.54
CA GLY A 407 0.79 2.34 17.27
C GLY A 407 -0.44 3.15 16.87
N GLY A 408 -0.65 3.34 15.56
CA GLY A 408 -1.82 4.00 15.01
C GLY A 408 -3.09 3.16 15.17
N ALA A 409 -4.25 3.79 15.33
CA ALA A 409 -5.51 3.06 15.31
C ALA A 409 -5.84 2.52 13.91
N GLY A 410 -6.55 1.40 13.82
CA GLY A 410 -7.11 0.91 12.57
C GLY A 410 -8.25 1.78 12.07
N GLY A 411 -8.39 1.94 10.76
CA GLY A 411 -9.50 2.65 10.13
C GLY A 411 -10.83 1.92 10.31
N VAL A 412 -11.93 2.65 10.36
CA VAL A 412 -13.27 2.04 10.47
C VAL A 412 -13.64 1.32 9.18
N GLY A 413 -14.38 0.21 9.27
CA GLY A 413 -14.97 -0.48 8.13
C GLY A 413 -16.12 0.34 7.53
N GLY A 414 -16.28 0.28 6.19
CA GLY A 414 -17.38 0.94 5.51
C GLY A 414 -18.73 0.27 5.79
N ASN A 415 -19.79 1.04 5.88
CA ASN A 415 -21.15 0.49 5.99
C ASN A 415 -21.60 -0.14 4.67
N GLY A 416 -22.42 -1.19 4.75
CA GLY A 416 -23.13 -1.72 3.60
C GLY A 416 -24.17 -0.73 3.07
N GLY A 417 -24.47 -0.80 1.76
CA GLY A 417 -25.53 -0.01 1.13
C GLY A 417 -26.91 -0.61 1.40
N THR A 418 -27.93 0.23 1.45
CA THR A 418 -29.32 -0.22 1.61
C THR A 418 -29.80 -0.95 0.35
N GLY A 419 -30.62 -2.00 0.55
CA GLY A 419 -31.33 -2.63 -0.57
C GLY A 419 -32.39 -1.70 -1.17
N GLY A 420 -32.61 -1.75 -2.49
CA GLY A 420 -33.65 -1.00 -3.17
C GLY A 420 -35.05 -1.53 -2.86
N ALA A 421 -36.06 -0.64 -2.87
CA ALA A 421 -37.44 -1.07 -2.70
C ALA A 421 -37.93 -1.88 -3.92
N GLY A 422 -38.69 -2.96 -3.69
CA GLY A 422 -39.38 -3.70 -4.76
C GLY A 422 -40.61 -2.96 -5.26
N GLY A 423 -41.12 -3.35 -6.43
CA GLY A 423 -42.41 -2.92 -6.95
C GLY A 423 -43.61 -3.54 -6.22
N LEU A 424 -44.82 -3.24 -6.68
CA LEU A 424 -46.08 -3.71 -6.07
C LEU A 424 -46.11 -5.24 -5.89
N PHE A 425 -45.58 -5.98 -6.86
CA PHE A 425 -45.45 -7.44 -6.85
C PHE A 425 -43.99 -7.92 -6.82
N GLY A 426 -43.05 -7.05 -6.40
CA GLY A 426 -41.63 -7.35 -6.32
C GLY A 426 -41.12 -7.33 -4.87
N GLN A 427 -40.05 -8.04 -4.63
CA GLN A 427 -39.35 -8.02 -3.32
C GLN A 427 -38.33 -6.86 -3.27
N SER A 428 -38.12 -6.34 -2.09
CA SER A 428 -36.98 -5.41 -1.87
C SER A 428 -35.64 -6.14 -2.04
N GLY A 429 -34.64 -5.46 -2.51
CA GLY A 429 -33.26 -5.95 -2.56
C GLY A 429 -32.70 -6.23 -1.17
N SER A 430 -31.78 -7.17 -1.06
CA SER A 430 -31.02 -7.38 0.17
C SER A 430 -30.12 -6.17 0.48
N PRO A 431 -29.95 -5.80 1.77
CA PRO A 431 -28.91 -4.84 2.14
C PRO A 431 -27.53 -5.41 1.89
N GLY A 432 -26.55 -4.56 1.65
CA GLY A 432 -25.14 -4.92 1.64
C GLY A 432 -24.60 -5.13 3.05
N SER A 433 -23.54 -5.90 3.18
CA SER A 433 -22.84 -6.14 4.45
C SER A 433 -21.93 -4.98 4.81
N GLY A 434 -21.87 -4.61 6.10
CA GLY A 434 -20.78 -3.78 6.61
C GLY A 434 -19.45 -4.54 6.59
N ALA A 435 -18.34 -3.83 6.46
CA ALA A 435 -17.00 -4.44 6.42
C ALA A 435 -16.26 -4.31 7.75
N ALA A 436 -15.27 -5.14 7.97
CA ALA A 436 -14.40 -5.07 9.14
C ALA A 436 -13.61 -3.76 9.18
N GLY A 437 -13.38 -3.22 10.37
CA GLY A 437 -12.37 -2.19 10.59
C GLY A 437 -10.96 -2.78 10.48
N GLY A 438 -9.97 -1.94 10.21
CA GLY A 438 -8.56 -2.30 10.21
C GLY A 438 -8.06 -2.65 11.62
N LEU A 439 -6.96 -3.37 11.71
CA LEU A 439 -6.29 -3.65 12.97
C LEU A 439 -5.54 -2.43 13.48
N GLY A 440 -5.47 -2.24 14.80
CA GLY A 440 -4.56 -1.28 15.40
C GLY A 440 -3.10 -1.70 15.21
N GLY A 441 -2.23 -0.74 14.92
CA GLY A 441 -0.80 -0.98 14.80
C GLY A 441 -0.13 -1.26 16.14
N ALA A 442 0.95 -2.04 16.16
CA ALA A 442 1.72 -2.30 17.36
C ALA A 442 2.44 -1.04 17.83
N GLY A 443 2.60 -0.87 19.14
CA GLY A 443 3.51 0.13 19.70
C GLY A 443 4.96 -0.22 19.43
N GLY A 444 5.82 0.82 19.30
CA GLY A 444 7.25 0.65 19.15
C GLY A 444 7.90 0.07 20.41
N ASN A 445 9.06 -0.55 20.27
CA ASN A 445 9.81 -1.03 21.43
C ASN A 445 10.41 0.15 22.19
N GLY A 446 10.55 -0.01 23.53
CA GLY A 446 11.32 0.92 24.33
C GLY A 446 12.82 0.88 24.00
N GLY A 447 13.53 1.97 24.25
CA GLY A 447 14.98 2.04 24.16
C GLY A 447 15.67 1.27 25.26
N ALA A 448 16.93 0.88 25.06
CA ALA A 448 17.75 0.29 26.14
C ALA A 448 18.15 1.35 27.17
N GLY A 449 18.24 0.98 28.45
CA GLY A 449 18.85 1.82 29.47
C GLY A 449 20.36 1.93 29.28
N GLY A 450 20.96 3.03 29.69
CA GLY A 450 22.40 3.25 29.68
C GLY A 450 23.13 2.42 30.73
N GLY A 451 24.41 2.12 30.51
CA GLY A 451 25.25 1.46 31.52
C GLY A 451 25.66 2.42 32.65
N GLY A 452 25.79 1.92 33.87
CA GLY A 452 26.37 2.68 34.96
C GLY A 452 27.90 2.88 34.79
N GLY A 453 28.41 4.00 35.25
CA GLY A 453 29.87 4.30 35.26
C GLY A 453 30.63 3.49 36.29
N THR A 454 31.95 3.35 36.12
CA THR A 454 32.84 2.69 37.06
C THR A 454 33.32 3.67 38.12
N GLY A 455 33.63 3.21 39.31
CA GLY A 455 34.17 4.03 40.41
C GLY A 455 34.29 3.20 41.67
N PHE A 456 34.52 3.85 42.82
CA PHE A 456 34.56 3.19 44.13
C PHE A 456 33.26 2.43 44.38
N ASN A 457 32.14 3.08 44.16
CA ASN A 457 30.85 2.48 44.03
C ASN A 457 30.44 2.59 42.55
N PRO A 458 30.29 1.49 41.81
CA PRO A 458 29.81 1.56 40.44
C PRO A 458 28.37 2.13 40.36
N GLY A 459 28.11 2.97 39.39
CA GLY A 459 26.79 3.46 39.14
C GLY A 459 25.82 2.32 38.69
N ALA A 460 24.56 2.49 38.95
CA ALA A 460 23.53 1.56 38.51
C ALA A 460 23.27 1.72 37.00
N PRO A 461 22.94 0.63 36.26
CA PRO A 461 22.45 0.76 34.91
C PRO A 461 21.05 1.41 34.92
N GLY A 462 20.73 2.20 33.89
CA GLY A 462 19.39 2.72 33.69
C GLY A 462 18.40 1.64 33.29
N ASP A 463 17.12 1.87 33.56
CA ASP A 463 16.04 0.98 33.17
C ASP A 463 15.76 1.06 31.68
N PRO A 464 15.37 -0.06 31.01
CA PRO A 464 14.89 0.02 29.64
C PRO A 464 13.54 0.73 29.57
N GLY A 465 13.29 1.47 28.50
CA GLY A 465 12.00 2.08 28.23
C GLY A 465 10.92 1.04 28.01
N THR A 466 9.67 1.42 28.21
CA THR A 466 8.51 0.54 28.02
C THR A 466 8.10 0.48 26.54
N GLN A 467 7.40 -0.59 26.14
CA GLN A 467 6.80 -0.68 24.82
C GLN A 467 5.66 0.35 24.70
N GLY A 468 5.55 1.02 23.57
CA GLY A 468 4.44 1.93 23.26
C GLY A 468 3.09 1.21 23.24
N ALA A 469 2.02 1.94 23.45
CA ALA A 469 0.67 1.38 23.42
C ALA A 469 0.31 0.86 22.03
N THR A 470 -0.40 -0.27 21.95
CA THR A 470 -1.00 -0.75 20.70
C THR A 470 -2.19 0.13 20.33
N GLY A 471 -2.32 0.49 19.05
CA GLY A 471 -3.48 1.22 18.54
C GLY A 471 -4.78 0.43 18.68
N ALA A 472 -5.90 1.13 18.81
CA ALA A 472 -7.21 0.48 18.85
C ALA A 472 -7.59 -0.08 17.47
N ASN A 473 -8.32 -1.20 17.44
CA ASN A 473 -8.90 -1.70 16.19
C ASN A 473 -10.02 -0.76 15.72
N GLY A 474 -10.13 -0.61 14.39
CA GLY A 474 -11.24 0.10 13.76
C GLY A 474 -12.58 -0.60 14.04
N GLN A 475 -13.64 0.18 14.07
CA GLN A 475 -14.99 -0.35 14.25
C GLN A 475 -15.48 -1.05 12.97
N HIS A 476 -16.28 -2.08 13.12
CA HIS A 476 -16.98 -2.75 12.02
C HIS A 476 -18.06 -1.83 11.45
N GLY A 477 -18.17 -1.78 10.12
CA GLY A 477 -19.26 -1.08 9.44
C GLY A 477 -20.63 -1.73 9.72
N LEU A 478 -21.69 -0.93 9.66
CA LEU A 478 -23.06 -1.41 9.80
C LEU A 478 -23.56 -2.05 8.49
N ASN A 479 -24.46 -3.02 8.59
CA ASN A 479 -25.20 -3.49 7.43
C ASN A 479 -26.16 -2.39 6.96
N GLY A 480 -26.45 -2.36 5.66
CA GLY A 480 -27.31 -1.37 5.02
C GLY A 480 -28.82 -1.53 5.32
#